data_9ac280b93788875a62b2b9eeb216f6f6
#
_entry.id   9ac280b93788875a62b2b9eeb216f6f6
#
_cell.length_a   1.000
_cell.length_b   1.000
_cell.length_c   1.000
_cell.angle_alpha   90.00
_cell.angle_beta   90.00
_cell.angle_gamma   90.00
#
_symmetry.space_group_name_H-M   'P 1'
#
loop_
_entity.id
_entity.type
_entity.pdbx_description
1 polymer ?
#
loop_
_entity_poly.entity_id
_entity_poly.type
_entity_poly.pdbx_seq_one_letter_code
_entity_poly.pdbx_strand_id
1 'polypeptide(L)'
;VIPYQFSDDFNNINRVKLVAHDDRVIYLSRSDVPCCFGAEKAPLKKHLSIIGFRLSGLLKFVKSNPTPLENIERIELMRLIELGVPVGTFFQSGLSLSVDTNEDYELACRMMARDDLFKTMYFSGGFSV
;
A
#
# COMPACT_ATOMS: atom_id res chain seq x y z
N VAL A 1 -0.35 -2.17 11.01
CA VAL A 1 0.85 -1.60 10.38
C VAL A 1 0.83 -1.85 8.89
N ILE A 2 1.31 -0.92 8.11
CA ILE A 2 1.35 -0.98 6.65
C ILE A 2 2.76 -0.60 6.14
N PRO A 3 3.33 -1.33 5.18
CA PRO A 3 4.57 -0.91 4.53
C PRO A 3 4.34 0.15 3.46
N TYR A 4 5.38 0.93 3.17
CA TYR A 4 5.41 1.87 2.04
C TYR A 4 6.70 1.78 1.24
N GLN A 5 6.65 2.27 0.01
CA GLN A 5 7.81 2.53 -0.86
C GLN A 5 7.77 3.97 -1.37
N PHE A 6 8.93 4.51 -1.72
CA PHE A 6 8.97 5.76 -2.47
C PHE A 6 8.59 5.53 -3.93
N SER A 7 7.89 6.49 -4.51
CA SER A 7 7.40 6.41 -5.89
C SER A 7 7.41 7.80 -6.52
N ASP A 8 7.79 7.86 -7.79
CA ASP A 8 7.68 9.05 -8.64
C ASP A 8 6.46 8.95 -9.60
N ASP A 9 5.55 8.01 -9.33
CA ASP A 9 4.32 7.80 -10.09
C ASP A 9 3.25 8.83 -9.68
N PHE A 10 3.44 10.06 -10.15
CA PHE A 10 2.54 11.18 -9.89
C PHE A 10 1.26 11.09 -10.72
N ASN A 11 0.18 11.71 -10.21
CA ASN A 11 -1.16 11.76 -10.81
C ASN A 11 -1.82 10.38 -11.02
N ASN A 12 -1.34 9.35 -10.38
CA ASN A 12 -1.91 8.01 -10.47
C ASN A 12 -2.88 7.75 -9.31
N ILE A 13 -4.18 7.86 -9.57
CA ILE A 13 -5.26 7.64 -8.58
C ILE A 13 -5.38 6.17 -8.12
N ASN A 14 -4.84 5.22 -8.88
CA ASN A 14 -4.83 3.81 -8.52
C ASN A 14 -3.76 3.50 -7.46
N ARG A 15 -2.79 4.38 -7.29
CA ARG A 15 -1.76 4.27 -6.25
C ARG A 15 -2.16 5.09 -5.03
N VAL A 16 -2.39 4.40 -3.92
CA VAL A 16 -2.66 5.06 -2.64
C VAL A 16 -1.35 5.62 -2.09
N LYS A 17 -1.35 6.92 -1.81
CA LYS A 17 -0.24 7.63 -1.17
C LYS A 17 -0.50 7.76 0.32
N LEU A 18 0.55 7.84 1.11
CA LEU A 18 0.44 8.08 2.55
C LEU A 18 1.30 9.25 2.99
N VAL A 19 0.77 10.01 3.96
CA VAL A 19 1.53 10.97 4.76
C VAL A 19 1.75 10.36 6.13
N ALA A 20 2.99 10.39 6.58
CA ALA A 20 3.35 9.88 7.90
C ALA A 20 4.32 10.82 8.59
N HIS A 21 4.21 10.90 9.91
CA HIS A 21 5.21 11.48 10.80
C HIS A 21 5.88 10.32 11.55
N ASP A 22 7.18 10.22 11.42
CA ASP A 22 7.96 9.05 11.86
C ASP A 22 7.36 7.75 11.30
N ASP A 23 7.01 6.83 12.17
CA ASP A 23 6.41 5.53 11.86
C ASP A 23 4.87 5.51 11.93
N ARG A 24 4.22 6.69 12.07
CA ARG A 24 2.77 6.81 12.20
C ARG A 24 2.14 7.45 10.98
N VAL A 25 1.17 6.78 10.38
CA VAL A 25 0.35 7.31 9.29
C VAL A 25 -0.57 8.40 9.82
N ILE A 26 -0.58 9.54 9.13
CA ILE A 26 -1.47 10.68 9.40
C ILE A 26 -2.65 10.65 8.44
N TYR A 27 -2.40 10.35 7.16
CA TYR A 27 -3.41 10.38 6.12
C TYR A 27 -3.06 9.44 4.97
N LEU A 28 -4.09 8.90 4.31
CA LEU A 28 -3.98 8.12 3.08
C LEU A 28 -4.84 8.79 2.01
N SER A 29 -4.32 8.93 0.80
CA SER A 29 -5.04 9.59 -0.30
C SER A 29 -4.75 8.95 -1.66
N ARG A 30 -5.72 9.04 -2.56
CA ARG A 30 -5.52 8.77 -3.98
C ARG A 30 -4.90 9.96 -4.71
N SER A 31 -5.03 11.17 -4.18
CA SER A 31 -4.33 12.36 -4.66
C SER A 31 -2.85 12.32 -4.29
N ASP A 32 -2.03 13.11 -4.98
CA ASP A 32 -0.64 13.29 -4.62
C ASP A 32 -0.51 14.11 -3.34
N VAL A 33 -0.09 13.46 -2.27
CA VAL A 33 0.12 14.06 -0.96
C VAL A 33 1.50 13.71 -0.41
N PRO A 34 2.18 14.69 0.24
CA PRO A 34 1.80 16.10 0.41
C PRO A 34 1.93 16.90 -0.89
N CYS A 35 1.16 18.00 -1.00
CA CYS A 35 1.32 18.96 -2.09
C CYS A 35 2.66 19.69 -1.96
N CYS A 36 3.48 19.62 -2.99
CA CYS A 36 4.79 20.29 -3.05
C CYS A 36 4.64 21.75 -3.52
N PHE A 37 3.95 22.59 -2.76
CA PHE A 37 3.70 23.98 -3.13
C PHE A 37 5.00 24.80 -3.14
N GLY A 38 5.53 25.06 -4.35
CA GLY A 38 6.74 25.86 -4.55
C GLY A 38 8.07 25.18 -4.17
N ALA A 39 8.03 23.91 -3.75
CA ALA A 39 9.20 23.09 -3.47
C ALA A 39 9.50 22.12 -4.61
N GLU A 40 10.71 21.57 -4.66
CA GLU A 40 11.00 20.43 -5.50
C GLU A 40 10.07 19.26 -5.17
N LYS A 41 9.63 18.54 -6.21
CA LYS A 41 8.81 17.34 -6.02
C LYS A 41 9.62 16.29 -5.26
N ALA A 42 9.19 16.02 -4.03
CA ALA A 42 9.70 14.90 -3.26
C ALA A 42 9.01 13.59 -3.70
N PRO A 43 9.71 12.45 -3.66
CA PRO A 43 9.10 11.16 -3.91
C PRO A 43 7.89 10.93 -2.99
N LEU A 44 6.81 10.44 -3.57
CA LEU A 44 5.59 10.10 -2.82
C LEU A 44 5.81 8.80 -2.03
N LYS A 45 5.21 8.69 -0.86
CA LYS A 45 5.17 7.42 -0.12
C LYS A 45 3.96 6.61 -0.61
N LYS A 46 4.21 5.60 -1.42
CA LYS A 46 3.18 4.70 -1.95
C LYS A 46 2.89 3.60 -0.91
N HIS A 47 1.61 3.43 -0.54
CA HIS A 47 1.17 2.30 0.26
C HIS A 47 1.29 0.99 -0.51
N LEU A 48 1.82 -0.04 0.15
CA LEU A 48 1.80 -1.41 -0.35
C LEU A 48 0.61 -2.15 0.26
N SER A 49 -0.13 -2.88 -0.55
CA SER A 49 -1.41 -3.51 -0.18
C SER A 49 -1.28 -4.68 0.81
N ILE A 50 -0.35 -4.58 1.76
CA ILE A 50 -0.15 -5.55 2.85
C ILE A 50 -0.50 -4.85 4.16
N ILE A 51 -1.35 -5.47 4.97
CA ILE A 51 -1.83 -4.88 6.22
C ILE A 51 -1.65 -5.88 7.35
N GLY A 52 -0.85 -5.50 8.36
CA GLY A 52 -0.73 -6.24 9.61
C GLY A 52 -1.64 -5.65 10.69
N PHE A 53 -2.50 -6.46 11.29
CA PHE A 53 -3.37 -6.06 12.39
C PHE A 53 -2.97 -6.70 13.72
N ARG A 54 -3.10 -5.94 14.80
CA ARG A 54 -3.33 -6.53 16.12
C ARG A 54 -4.82 -6.88 16.23
N LEU A 55 -5.14 -7.97 16.89
CA LEU A 55 -6.53 -8.45 17.01
C LEU A 55 -7.49 -7.36 17.51
N SER A 56 -7.08 -6.56 18.51
CA SER A 56 -7.89 -5.46 19.04
C SER A 56 -8.20 -4.39 17.99
N GLY A 57 -7.23 -4.06 17.13
CA GLY A 57 -7.43 -3.12 16.02
C GLY A 57 -8.36 -3.68 14.93
N LEU A 58 -8.19 -4.94 14.58
CA LEU A 58 -9.07 -5.63 13.62
C LEU A 58 -10.51 -5.68 14.13
N LEU A 59 -10.72 -6.04 15.41
CA LEU A 59 -12.05 -6.08 16.01
C LEU A 59 -12.71 -4.70 16.04
N LYS A 60 -11.94 -3.63 16.31
CA LYS A 60 -12.46 -2.27 16.26
C LYS A 60 -12.86 -1.88 14.83
N PHE A 61 -12.04 -2.23 13.84
CA PHE A 61 -12.34 -2.02 12.43
C PHE A 61 -13.63 -2.72 11.99
N VAL A 62 -13.76 -4.01 12.26
CA VAL A 62 -14.91 -4.83 11.83
C VAL A 62 -16.22 -4.40 12.51
N LYS A 63 -16.15 -3.94 13.77
CA LYS A 63 -17.34 -3.49 14.53
C LYS A 63 -17.76 -2.05 14.21
N SER A 64 -16.96 -1.28 13.50
CA SER A 64 -17.28 0.12 13.15
C SER A 64 -17.89 0.24 11.77
N ASN A 65 -18.76 1.24 11.60
CA ASN A 65 -19.31 1.59 10.30
C ASN A 65 -18.27 2.35 9.45
N PRO A 66 -18.41 2.32 8.12
CA PRO A 66 -17.64 3.17 7.23
C PRO A 66 -17.69 4.64 7.63
N THR A 67 -16.57 5.32 7.50
CA THR A 67 -16.41 6.73 7.91
C THR A 67 -16.42 7.68 6.70
N PRO A 68 -16.63 9.00 6.90
CA PRO A 68 -16.70 9.96 5.80
C PRO A 68 -15.48 9.96 4.88
N LEU A 69 -14.24 10.00 5.42
CA LEU A 69 -13.03 10.03 4.61
C LEU A 69 -12.78 8.68 3.92
N GLU A 70 -13.10 7.55 4.57
CA GLU A 70 -13.08 6.24 3.92
C GLU A 70 -13.96 6.23 2.66
N ASN A 71 -15.18 6.79 2.77
CA ASN A 71 -16.11 6.83 1.64
C ASN A 71 -15.67 7.78 0.52
N ILE A 72 -15.00 8.88 0.85
CA ILE A 72 -14.49 9.86 -0.11
C ILE A 72 -13.28 9.31 -0.84
N GLU A 73 -12.27 8.85 -0.10
CA GLU A 73 -11.01 8.36 -0.66
C GLU A 73 -11.12 6.93 -1.22
N ARG A 74 -12.15 6.18 -0.81
CA ARG A 74 -12.30 4.74 -1.09
C ARG A 74 -11.08 3.94 -0.60
N ILE A 75 -10.69 4.25 0.64
CA ILE A 75 -9.57 3.63 1.34
C ILE A 75 -10.05 3.20 2.73
N GLU A 76 -10.23 1.91 2.95
CA GLU A 76 -10.82 1.35 4.18
C GLU A 76 -9.99 1.68 5.43
N LEU A 77 -8.67 1.81 5.29
CA LEU A 77 -7.78 2.16 6.40
C LEU A 77 -8.02 3.56 6.96
N MET A 78 -8.66 4.45 6.20
CA MET A 78 -9.05 5.78 6.69
C MET A 78 -9.99 5.67 7.90
N ARG A 79 -10.84 4.64 7.95
CA ARG A 79 -11.70 4.36 9.11
C ARG A 79 -10.92 4.28 10.42
N LEU A 80 -9.78 3.57 10.41
CA LEU A 80 -8.95 3.46 11.61
C LEU A 80 -8.38 4.83 12.04
N ILE A 81 -7.93 5.62 11.07
CA ILE A 81 -7.36 6.95 11.32
C ILE A 81 -8.43 7.87 11.92
N GLU A 82 -9.63 7.92 11.33
CA GLU A 82 -10.75 8.72 11.82
C GLU A 82 -11.25 8.27 13.20
N LEU A 83 -11.15 6.97 13.51
CA LEU A 83 -11.48 6.41 14.83
C LEU A 83 -10.35 6.58 15.87
N GLY A 84 -9.27 7.28 15.52
CA GLY A 84 -8.13 7.50 16.40
C GLY A 84 -7.30 6.24 16.70
N VAL A 85 -7.42 5.19 15.88
CA VAL A 85 -6.59 3.99 16.01
C VAL A 85 -5.25 4.26 15.32
N PRO A 86 -4.12 4.14 16.02
CA PRO A 86 -2.82 4.36 15.41
C PRO A 86 -2.55 3.33 14.30
N VAL A 87 -2.21 3.84 13.12
CA VAL A 87 -1.74 3.02 11.99
C VAL A 87 -0.24 3.27 11.84
N GLY A 88 0.56 2.27 12.17
CA GLY A 88 2.01 2.33 11.99
C GLY A 88 2.42 2.08 10.56
N THR A 89 3.59 2.59 10.16
CA THR A 89 4.16 2.36 8.83
C THR A 89 5.67 2.17 8.89
N PHE A 90 6.25 1.56 7.87
CA PHE A 90 7.69 1.39 7.72
C PHE A 90 8.08 1.33 6.24
N PHE A 91 9.31 1.71 5.95
CA PHE A 91 9.85 1.61 4.61
C PHE A 91 10.16 0.14 4.26
N GLN A 92 9.72 -0.28 3.08
CA GLN A 92 10.02 -1.58 2.51
C GLN A 92 10.84 -1.41 1.24
N SER A 93 12.03 -1.99 1.21
CA SER A 93 12.85 -2.06 0.01
C SER A 93 12.37 -3.16 -0.95
N GLY A 94 12.79 -3.07 -2.21
CA GLY A 94 12.46 -4.04 -3.25
C GLY A 94 11.41 -3.53 -4.23
N LEU A 95 11.12 -4.34 -5.24
CA LEU A 95 10.10 -4.03 -6.24
C LEU A 95 8.74 -4.54 -5.77
N SER A 96 7.74 -3.68 -5.85
CA SER A 96 6.33 -4.03 -5.62
C SER A 96 5.53 -3.60 -6.83
N LEU A 97 4.87 -4.56 -7.46
CA LEU A 97 3.99 -4.35 -8.60
C LEU A 97 2.56 -4.72 -8.20
N SER A 98 1.62 -3.80 -8.41
CA SER A 98 0.18 -4.11 -8.39
C SER A 98 -0.25 -4.43 -9.82
N VAL A 99 -1.12 -5.41 -9.98
CA VAL A 99 -1.63 -5.84 -11.28
C VAL A 99 -3.05 -5.30 -11.42
N ASP A 100 -3.17 -4.15 -12.06
CA ASP A 100 -4.45 -3.46 -12.27
C ASP A 100 -4.83 -3.40 -13.77
N THR A 101 -3.85 -3.60 -14.66
CA THR A 101 -4.00 -3.57 -16.12
C THR A 101 -3.38 -4.80 -16.79
N ASN A 102 -3.65 -5.03 -18.07
CA ASN A 102 -3.00 -6.09 -18.84
C ASN A 102 -1.49 -5.89 -18.95
N GLU A 103 -1.05 -4.65 -19.07
CA GLU A 103 0.37 -4.29 -19.12
C GLU A 103 1.09 -4.64 -17.82
N ASP A 104 0.43 -4.39 -16.66
CA ASP A 104 0.93 -4.78 -15.34
C ASP A 104 1.03 -6.31 -15.23
N TYR A 105 0.03 -7.04 -15.74
CA TYR A 105 0.04 -8.50 -15.75
C TYR A 105 1.21 -9.06 -16.56
N GLU A 106 1.44 -8.55 -17.77
CA GLU A 106 2.57 -8.98 -18.58
C GLU A 106 3.92 -8.66 -17.91
N LEU A 107 4.01 -7.48 -17.25
CA LEU A 107 5.20 -7.12 -16.49
C LEU A 107 5.39 -8.06 -15.30
N ALA A 108 4.32 -8.38 -14.56
CA ALA A 108 4.35 -9.33 -13.45
C ALA A 108 4.85 -10.71 -13.92
N CYS A 109 4.35 -11.22 -15.05
CA CYS A 109 4.79 -12.48 -15.62
C CYS A 109 6.30 -12.47 -15.94
N ARG A 110 6.80 -11.39 -16.53
CA ARG A 110 8.24 -11.24 -16.83
C ARG A 110 9.10 -11.17 -15.56
N MET A 111 8.61 -10.51 -14.52
CA MET A 111 9.29 -10.43 -13.21
C MET A 111 9.32 -11.79 -12.53
N MET A 112 8.19 -12.48 -12.45
CA MET A 112 8.07 -13.80 -11.84
C MET A 112 8.97 -14.84 -12.54
N ALA A 113 9.07 -14.79 -13.87
CA ALA A 113 9.94 -15.67 -14.63
C ALA A 113 11.44 -15.51 -14.29
N ARG A 114 11.83 -14.38 -13.69
CA ARG A 114 13.21 -14.10 -13.26
C ARG A 114 13.42 -14.26 -11.76
N ASP A 115 12.34 -14.43 -11.00
CA ASP A 115 12.38 -14.55 -9.54
C ASP A 115 12.89 -15.93 -9.12
N ASP A 116 13.97 -15.96 -8.34
CA ASP A 116 14.61 -17.23 -7.96
C ASP A 116 13.80 -17.99 -6.91
N LEU A 117 13.05 -17.29 -6.05
CA LEU A 117 12.14 -17.93 -5.09
C LEU A 117 10.99 -18.61 -5.84
N PHE A 118 10.39 -17.92 -6.82
CA PHE A 118 9.34 -18.48 -7.67
C PHE A 118 9.84 -19.74 -8.40
N LYS A 119 11.01 -19.68 -9.04
CA LYS A 119 11.63 -20.83 -9.71
C LYS A 119 11.84 -21.99 -8.75
N THR A 120 12.39 -21.71 -7.55
CA THR A 120 12.64 -22.74 -6.55
C THR A 120 11.35 -23.40 -6.07
N MET A 121 10.30 -22.64 -5.83
CA MET A 121 9.02 -23.16 -5.33
C MET A 121 8.23 -23.93 -6.39
N TYR A 122 8.22 -23.47 -7.64
CA TYR A 122 7.41 -24.08 -8.70
C TYR A 122 8.12 -25.16 -9.51
N PHE A 123 9.42 -25.02 -9.75
CA PHE A 123 10.17 -25.95 -10.60
C PHE A 123 10.96 -27.01 -9.83
N SER A 124 11.17 -26.84 -8.52
CA SER A 124 11.81 -27.87 -7.66
C SER A 124 10.83 -28.81 -6.96
N GLY A 125 9.56 -28.85 -7.38
CA GLY A 125 8.60 -29.87 -6.93
C GLY A 125 7.98 -29.65 -5.55
N GLY A 126 7.96 -28.41 -5.05
CA GLY A 126 7.41 -28.09 -3.73
C GLY A 126 5.87 -28.01 -3.65
N PHE A 127 5.17 -27.98 -4.77
CA PHE A 127 3.70 -28.04 -4.84
C PHE A 127 3.26 -29.04 -5.89
N SER A 128 2.95 -30.26 -5.45
CA SER A 128 2.05 -31.16 -6.21
C SER A 128 0.63 -30.62 -5.97
N VAL A 129 -0.03 -30.19 -7.04
CA VAL A 129 -1.48 -29.89 -7.05
C VAL A 129 -2.25 -31.20 -7.04
#